data_b8010c3ac34c771b7bb20f7124353387
#
_entry.id   b8010c3ac34c771b7bb20f7124353387
#
_cell.length_a   1.000
_cell.length_b   1.000
_cell.length_c   1.000
_cell.angle_alpha   90.00
_cell.angle_beta   90.00
_cell.angle_gamma   90.00
#
_symmetry.space_group_name_H-M   'P 1'
#
loop_
_entity.id
_entity.type
_entity.pdbx_description
1 polymer ?
#
loop_
_entity_poly.entity_id
_entity_poly.type
_entity_poly.pdbx_seq_one_letter_code
_entity_poly.pdbx_strand_id
1 'polypeptide(L)'
;MSACLARGLCRRRHPPRALPALVPTRAPAASLRPLACRGTRNLSITPVLTKDDSDPRLRDLGKQISDEFAVVREHYDTPKNPIVLAHGLMGFAELRLGSYVPPIHYWHGISDALRALAGNPAVITAAVPPSGSIEERAAKLGADIAAKARGRSVNIIAHSMGGLDARYMISHLKPADVDVKSLVTVATPHRGSAFADFLINGQGPIKLANLYGLIERAGLGTKAFGQLTREYIEGEFNPKTPDSDKVRYFSYGACTSTPPLLSPFRQSHRILEEVEGANDGLVSVASSQWGDYKGTLVDVSHLDLINWSNRVRWTVRKVLMGQTRTFNAVAFYLDIADMLAKEGL
;
A
#
# COMPACT_ATOMS: atom_id res chain seq x y z
N MET A 1 63.73 29.66 9.02
CA MET A 1 64.35 29.18 10.28
C MET A 1 63.79 27.77 10.48
N SER A 2 64.57 26.83 10.06
CA SER A 2 65.47 25.92 10.80
C SER A 2 64.66 24.95 11.61
N ALA A 3 64.80 23.68 11.58
CA ALA A 3 65.72 22.66 11.06
C ALA A 3 65.19 21.34 11.65
N CYS A 4 65.13 20.31 10.92
CA CYS A 4 65.97 19.11 10.98
C CYS A 4 65.99 18.34 12.28
N LEU A 5 65.66 17.06 12.26
CA LEU A 5 66.63 15.98 12.31
C LEU A 5 65.98 14.58 12.29
N ALA A 6 66.53 13.79 11.41
CA ALA A 6 66.33 12.36 11.22
C ALA A 6 67.17 11.53 12.24
N ARG A 7 66.81 10.26 12.43
CA ARG A 7 67.67 9.07 12.68
C ARG A 7 66.68 7.91 12.99
N GLY A 8 66.78 6.70 12.51
CA GLY A 8 67.83 5.92 11.92
C GLY A 8 67.59 4.46 12.30
N LEU A 9 67.51 3.64 11.29
CA LEU A 9 67.86 2.20 11.18
C LEU A 9 68.02 1.33 12.43
N CYS A 10 67.33 0.17 12.46
CA CYS A 10 68.08 -1.09 12.61
C CYS A 10 67.25 -2.29 12.12
N ARG A 11 67.70 -2.89 11.03
CA ARG A 11 67.31 -4.23 10.56
C ARG A 11 68.02 -5.27 11.39
N ARG A 12 67.30 -6.27 11.87
CA ARG A 12 67.91 -7.62 12.20
C ARG A 12 67.20 -8.68 11.42
N ARG A 13 67.97 -9.30 10.54
CA ARG A 13 67.63 -10.57 9.85
C ARG A 13 68.05 -11.71 10.78
N HIS A 14 67.17 -12.74 10.85
CA HIS A 14 67.56 -14.07 11.35
C HIS A 14 67.33 -15.12 10.27
N PRO A 15 68.13 -16.17 10.19
CA PRO A 15 68.22 -17.09 9.08
C PRO A 15 67.22 -18.23 9.17
N PRO A 16 67.04 -19.00 8.06
CA PRO A 16 66.02 -20.05 7.96
C PRO A 16 66.47 -21.33 8.67
N ARG A 17 65.55 -21.94 9.39
CA ARG A 17 65.73 -23.30 9.98
C ARG A 17 65.23 -24.35 9.02
N ALA A 18 66.10 -25.41 8.87
CA ALA A 18 65.92 -26.58 8.03
C ALA A 18 64.79 -27.50 8.47
N LEU A 19 64.15 -28.13 7.49
CA LEU A 19 63.18 -29.21 7.62
C LEU A 19 63.86 -30.56 7.94
N PRO A 20 63.28 -31.41 8.80
CA PRO A 20 63.71 -32.79 8.89
C PRO A 20 62.84 -33.70 8.01
N ALA A 21 63.49 -34.76 7.52
CA ALA A 21 63.06 -35.76 6.54
C ALA A 21 61.89 -36.65 7.01
N LEU A 22 61.08 -37.03 6.01
CA LEU A 22 60.00 -38.01 6.10
C LEU A 22 60.56 -39.44 6.23
N VAL A 23 60.02 -40.20 7.18
CA VAL A 23 60.14 -41.65 7.27
C VAL A 23 58.80 -42.28 7.01
N PRO A 24 58.64 -43.24 6.11
CA PRO A 24 57.36 -43.87 5.83
C PRO A 24 57.13 -45.07 6.80
N THR A 25 56.00 -44.98 7.52
CA THR A 25 55.49 -46.13 8.28
C THR A 25 54.23 -46.71 7.63
N ARG A 26 54.25 -48.04 7.48
CA ARG A 26 53.17 -48.88 6.92
C ARG A 26 51.87 -48.74 7.70
N ALA A 27 50.78 -48.63 6.95
CA ALA A 27 49.43 -48.74 7.46
C ALA A 27 48.97 -50.18 7.70
N PRO A 28 48.20 -50.45 8.76
CA PRO A 28 47.42 -51.71 8.87
C PRO A 28 46.03 -51.52 8.26
N ALA A 29 45.52 -52.59 7.64
CA ALA A 29 44.20 -52.64 7.02
C ALA A 29 43.08 -52.32 8.03
N ALA A 30 42.23 -51.36 7.74
CA ALA A 30 41.05 -51.09 8.51
C ALA A 30 39.80 -51.57 7.77
N SER A 31 39.02 -52.40 8.50
CA SER A 31 37.75 -52.97 8.13
C SER A 31 36.72 -51.86 7.73
N LEU A 32 36.03 -52.12 6.63
CA LEU A 32 34.87 -51.36 6.19
C LEU A 32 33.73 -51.48 7.20
N ARG A 33 33.47 -50.43 7.96
CA ARG A 33 32.21 -50.24 8.66
C ARG A 33 31.30 -49.39 7.79
N PRO A 34 29.97 -49.69 7.70
CA PRO A 34 29.04 -48.88 6.91
C PRO A 34 28.90 -47.51 7.52
N LEU A 35 29.07 -46.46 6.70
CA LEU A 35 28.77 -45.08 7.05
C LEU A 35 27.25 -44.95 7.26
N ALA A 36 26.87 -44.83 8.52
CA ALA A 36 25.54 -44.35 8.88
C ALA A 36 25.38 -42.92 8.37
N CYS A 37 24.40 -42.70 7.51
CA CYS A 37 23.93 -41.36 7.12
C CYS A 37 23.57 -40.58 8.39
N ARG A 38 24.47 -39.73 8.84
CA ARG A 38 24.16 -38.71 9.84
C ARG A 38 23.78 -37.43 9.15
N GLY A 39 22.62 -36.93 9.55
CA GLY A 39 22.28 -35.51 9.40
C GLY A 39 21.38 -35.25 8.22
N THR A 40 20.11 -35.60 8.32
CA THR A 40 19.06 -34.75 7.79
C THR A 40 19.25 -33.39 8.42
N ARG A 41 19.87 -32.47 7.69
CA ARG A 41 19.69 -31.04 7.96
C ARG A 41 18.19 -30.82 7.90
N ASN A 42 17.58 -30.55 9.05
CA ASN A 42 16.27 -29.92 9.08
C ASN A 42 16.41 -28.64 8.27
N LEU A 43 16.03 -28.70 7.01
CA LEU A 43 15.68 -27.51 6.26
C LEU A 43 14.53 -26.91 7.06
N SER A 44 14.80 -25.83 7.77
CA SER A 44 13.78 -24.96 8.31
C SER A 44 12.91 -24.58 7.11
N ILE A 45 11.76 -25.23 7.00
CA ILE A 45 10.74 -24.85 6.03
C ILE A 45 10.24 -23.51 6.55
N THR A 46 10.77 -22.43 5.98
CA THR A 46 10.15 -21.11 6.12
C THR A 46 8.68 -21.30 5.74
N PRO A 47 7.72 -20.87 6.56
CA PRO A 47 6.32 -21.04 6.22
C PRO A 47 6.10 -20.38 4.85
N VAL A 48 5.84 -21.20 3.86
CA VAL A 48 5.36 -20.73 2.55
C VAL A 48 4.02 -20.07 2.86
N LEU A 49 3.86 -18.81 2.50
CA LEU A 49 2.58 -18.13 2.54
C LEU A 49 1.63 -18.94 1.65
N THR A 50 0.80 -19.78 2.27
CA THR A 50 -0.18 -20.59 1.54
C THR A 50 -1.50 -19.83 1.53
N LYS A 51 -2.19 -19.92 0.39
CA LYS A 51 -3.55 -19.42 0.26
C LYS A 51 -4.45 -20.22 1.21
N ASP A 52 -5.15 -19.54 2.08
CA ASP A 52 -6.19 -20.18 2.90
C ASP A 52 -7.45 -20.36 2.04
N ASP A 53 -7.53 -21.49 1.32
CA ASP A 53 -8.67 -21.81 0.47
C ASP A 53 -9.98 -22.02 1.25
N SER A 54 -9.95 -22.04 2.58
CA SER A 54 -11.13 -22.14 3.44
C SER A 54 -11.81 -20.79 3.67
N ASP A 55 -11.11 -19.65 3.46
CA ASP A 55 -11.69 -18.32 3.64
C ASP A 55 -12.62 -17.96 2.47
N PRO A 56 -13.96 -17.90 2.70
CA PRO A 56 -14.93 -17.61 1.64
C PRO A 56 -14.72 -16.24 1.00
N ARG A 57 -14.10 -15.29 1.71
CA ARG A 57 -13.81 -13.93 1.22
C ARG A 57 -12.85 -13.93 0.03
N LEU A 58 -11.98 -14.94 -0.09
CA LEU A 58 -11.04 -15.05 -1.20
C LEU A 58 -11.72 -15.38 -2.53
N ARG A 59 -12.95 -15.91 -2.48
CA ARG A 59 -13.72 -16.30 -3.66
C ARG A 59 -14.89 -15.35 -3.94
N ASP A 60 -15.32 -14.59 -2.94
CA ASP A 60 -16.43 -13.65 -3.09
C ASP A 60 -15.91 -12.27 -3.51
N LEU A 61 -16.01 -11.98 -4.78
CA LEU A 61 -15.71 -10.66 -5.34
C LEU A 61 -16.86 -9.67 -5.19
N GLY A 62 -17.98 -10.07 -4.62
CA GLY A 62 -19.20 -9.28 -4.56
C GLY A 62 -19.71 -8.91 -5.97
N LYS A 63 -20.42 -7.80 -6.10
CA LYS A 63 -20.82 -7.25 -7.41
C LYS A 63 -19.57 -6.87 -8.21
N GLN A 64 -19.37 -7.50 -9.35
CA GLN A 64 -18.30 -7.11 -10.28
C GLN A 64 -18.78 -5.92 -11.13
N ILE A 65 -17.94 -4.88 -11.17
CA ILE A 65 -18.21 -3.64 -11.88
C ILE A 65 -17.23 -3.52 -13.04
N SER A 66 -17.74 -3.72 -14.26
CA SER A 66 -16.98 -3.61 -15.50
C SER A 66 -17.65 -2.55 -16.37
N ASP A 67 -16.86 -1.62 -16.90
CA ASP A 67 -17.30 -0.59 -17.86
C ASP A 67 -18.38 0.40 -17.39
N GLU A 68 -18.99 0.21 -16.21
CA GLU A 68 -20.02 1.11 -15.66
C GLU A 68 -19.50 2.57 -15.51
N PHE A 69 -18.20 2.73 -15.28
CA PHE A 69 -17.53 4.00 -15.11
C PHE A 69 -16.61 4.39 -16.28
N ALA A 70 -16.86 3.87 -17.47
CA ALA A 70 -16.01 4.21 -18.63
C ALA A 70 -16.19 5.68 -19.05
N VAL A 71 -17.40 6.22 -18.92
CA VAL A 71 -17.78 7.56 -19.36
C VAL A 71 -18.45 8.34 -18.21
N VAL A 72 -18.19 9.64 -18.16
CA VAL A 72 -18.89 10.56 -17.24
C VAL A 72 -20.35 10.69 -17.69
N ARG A 73 -21.29 10.51 -16.79
CA ARG A 73 -22.73 10.70 -17.04
C ARG A 73 -23.06 12.20 -17.17
N GLU A 74 -24.18 12.51 -17.77
CA GLU A 74 -24.66 13.89 -17.93
C GLU A 74 -25.12 14.51 -16.60
N HIS A 75 -25.61 13.68 -15.67
CA HIS A 75 -26.14 14.14 -14.39
C HIS A 75 -25.67 13.27 -13.23
N TYR A 76 -25.35 13.91 -12.11
CA TYR A 76 -25.07 13.32 -10.80
C TYR A 76 -25.73 14.16 -9.73
N ASP A 77 -26.38 13.53 -8.77
CA ASP A 77 -26.90 14.20 -7.58
C ASP A 77 -25.76 14.64 -6.65
N THR A 78 -26.01 15.73 -5.93
CA THR A 78 -24.98 16.31 -5.05
C THR A 78 -25.27 15.96 -3.59
N PRO A 79 -24.29 15.42 -2.84
CA PRO A 79 -24.46 15.11 -1.43
C PRO A 79 -24.65 16.36 -0.59
N LYS A 80 -25.39 16.24 0.49
CA LYS A 80 -25.71 17.35 1.42
C LYS A 80 -24.48 17.84 2.19
N ASN A 81 -23.60 16.90 2.54
CA ASN A 81 -22.43 17.20 3.38
C ASN A 81 -21.18 17.37 2.52
N PRO A 82 -20.25 18.25 2.94
CA PRO A 82 -18.93 18.35 2.33
C PRO A 82 -18.24 17.00 2.16
N ILE A 83 -17.52 16.83 1.04
CA ILE A 83 -16.71 15.65 0.77
C ILE A 83 -15.29 15.89 1.25
N VAL A 84 -14.78 15.00 2.08
CA VAL A 84 -13.36 14.97 2.49
C VAL A 84 -12.65 13.86 1.70
N LEU A 85 -11.57 14.20 1.02
CA LEU A 85 -10.70 13.26 0.31
C LEU A 85 -9.48 12.95 1.17
N ALA A 86 -9.36 11.69 1.62
CA ALA A 86 -8.25 11.18 2.43
C ALA A 86 -7.36 10.25 1.61
N HIS A 87 -6.10 10.67 1.38
CA HIS A 87 -5.15 9.91 0.55
C HIS A 87 -4.44 8.78 1.31
N GLY A 88 -3.92 7.79 0.57
CA GLY A 88 -3.19 6.65 1.10
C GLY A 88 -1.74 6.91 1.47
N LEU A 89 -1.02 5.81 1.72
CA LEU A 89 0.42 5.81 1.98
C LEU A 89 1.18 6.42 0.80
N MET A 90 2.28 7.11 1.08
CA MET A 90 3.10 7.85 0.10
C MET A 90 2.29 8.90 -0.70
N GLY A 91 1.05 9.16 -0.30
CA GLY A 91 0.21 10.19 -0.88
C GLY A 91 0.65 11.59 -0.44
N PHE A 92 0.25 12.56 -1.24
CA PHE A 92 0.47 13.99 -0.99
C PHE A 92 -0.72 14.77 -1.54
N ALA A 93 -1.06 15.87 -0.90
CA ALA A 93 -2.08 16.74 -1.48
C ALA A 93 -1.57 17.36 -2.79
N GLU A 94 -0.30 17.78 -2.77
CA GLU A 94 0.39 18.40 -3.91
C GLU A 94 1.90 18.07 -3.84
N LEU A 95 2.48 17.51 -4.91
CA LEU A 95 3.91 17.25 -5.06
C LEU A 95 4.51 18.23 -6.08
N ARG A 96 5.46 19.05 -5.65
CA ARG A 96 6.22 19.96 -6.50
C ARG A 96 7.59 19.39 -6.80
N LEU A 97 7.83 19.02 -8.05
CA LEU A 97 9.12 18.50 -8.52
C LEU A 97 10.10 19.61 -8.97
N GLY A 98 9.77 20.88 -8.68
CA GLY A 98 10.57 22.05 -9.04
C GLY A 98 9.69 23.22 -9.47
N SER A 99 10.30 24.42 -9.64
CA SER A 99 9.59 25.65 -9.96
C SER A 99 8.99 25.68 -11.37
N TYR A 100 9.48 24.83 -12.27
CA TYR A 100 9.08 24.82 -13.69
C TYR A 100 8.18 23.62 -14.05
N VAL A 101 7.93 22.71 -13.12
CA VAL A 101 7.08 21.53 -13.35
C VAL A 101 5.73 21.77 -12.68
N PRO A 102 4.60 21.58 -13.39
CA PRO A 102 3.29 21.69 -12.75
C PRO A 102 3.19 20.74 -11.55
N PRO A 103 2.56 21.17 -10.45
CA PRO A 103 2.39 20.33 -9.29
C PRO A 103 1.54 19.10 -9.63
N ILE A 104 1.93 17.97 -9.08
CA ILE A 104 1.20 16.71 -9.19
C ILE A 104 0.26 16.61 -7.99
N HIS A 105 -1.03 16.43 -8.25
CA HIS A 105 -2.03 16.24 -7.22
C HIS A 105 -2.40 14.76 -7.10
N TYR A 106 -2.52 14.26 -5.88
CA TYR A 106 -2.96 12.88 -5.63
C TYR A 106 -4.32 12.59 -6.26
N TRP A 107 -5.26 13.50 -6.09
CA TRP A 107 -6.63 13.42 -6.62
C TRP A 107 -6.77 14.12 -7.98
N HIS A 108 -5.88 13.78 -8.92
CA HIS A 108 -5.79 14.47 -10.21
C HIS A 108 -7.09 14.42 -11.02
N GLY A 109 -7.71 15.60 -11.23
CA GLY A 109 -8.98 15.76 -11.94
C GLY A 109 -10.21 15.31 -11.13
N ILE A 110 -10.05 14.49 -10.09
CA ILE A 110 -11.14 14.00 -9.22
C ILE A 110 -11.67 15.13 -8.35
N SER A 111 -10.78 15.83 -7.63
CA SER A 111 -11.17 16.94 -6.76
C SER A 111 -11.87 18.07 -7.52
N ASP A 112 -11.42 18.36 -8.74
CA ASP A 112 -11.99 19.42 -9.57
C ASP A 112 -13.36 19.03 -10.10
N ALA A 113 -13.52 17.78 -10.54
CA ALA A 113 -14.80 17.26 -10.99
C ALA A 113 -15.85 17.25 -9.87
N LEU A 114 -15.47 16.82 -8.67
CA LEU A 114 -16.36 16.87 -7.51
C LEU A 114 -16.76 18.30 -7.13
N ARG A 115 -15.84 19.28 -7.21
CA ARG A 115 -16.16 20.71 -7.00
C ARG A 115 -17.07 21.28 -8.08
N ALA A 116 -17.03 20.73 -9.28
CA ALA A 116 -17.83 21.18 -10.41
C ALA A 116 -19.27 20.62 -10.42
N LEU A 117 -19.62 19.73 -9.47
CA LEU A 117 -20.99 19.23 -9.34
C LEU A 117 -21.97 20.38 -9.14
N ALA A 118 -23.16 20.26 -9.72
CA ALA A 118 -24.25 21.18 -9.50
C ALA A 118 -24.57 21.25 -7.99
N GLY A 119 -24.67 22.47 -7.42
CA GLY A 119 -24.80 22.64 -5.97
C GLY A 119 -23.48 22.86 -5.25
N ASN A 120 -22.34 22.70 -5.92
CA ASN A 120 -21.00 23.03 -5.46
C ASN A 120 -20.70 22.51 -4.05
N PRO A 121 -20.65 21.17 -3.84
CA PRO A 121 -20.31 20.64 -2.53
C PRO A 121 -18.90 21.10 -2.15
N ALA A 122 -18.71 21.50 -0.91
CA ALA A 122 -17.36 21.81 -0.45
C ALA A 122 -16.51 20.54 -0.49
N VAL A 123 -15.40 20.56 -1.21
CA VAL A 123 -14.46 19.46 -1.30
C VAL A 123 -13.19 19.80 -0.52
N ILE A 124 -12.95 19.06 0.54
CA ILE A 124 -11.80 19.20 1.43
C ILE A 124 -10.77 18.14 1.07
N THR A 125 -9.62 18.54 0.57
CA THR A 125 -8.49 17.65 0.40
C THR A 125 -7.65 17.69 1.67
N ALA A 126 -7.57 16.56 2.38
CA ALA A 126 -6.75 16.43 3.57
C ALA A 126 -5.28 16.19 3.20
N ALA A 127 -4.37 16.81 3.95
CA ALA A 127 -2.94 16.64 3.79
C ALA A 127 -2.39 15.95 5.05
N VAL A 128 -2.18 14.64 4.97
CA VAL A 128 -1.61 13.84 6.05
C VAL A 128 -0.14 13.47 5.77
N PRO A 129 0.68 13.13 6.77
CA PRO A 129 2.05 12.70 6.53
C PRO A 129 2.11 11.52 5.53
N PRO A 130 2.99 11.55 4.52
CA PRO A 130 3.03 10.51 3.47
C PRO A 130 3.42 9.13 4.01
N SER A 131 4.13 9.06 5.14
CA SER A 131 4.68 7.82 5.72
C SER A 131 4.51 7.70 7.24
N GLY A 132 3.67 8.54 7.85
CA GLY A 132 3.35 8.49 9.27
C GLY A 132 2.58 7.22 9.66
N SER A 133 2.54 6.94 10.97
CA SER A 133 1.68 5.88 11.51
C SER A 133 0.19 6.21 11.29
N ILE A 134 -0.68 5.20 11.43
CA ILE A 134 -2.13 5.39 11.36
C ILE A 134 -2.57 6.48 12.33
N GLU A 135 -2.06 6.49 13.55
CA GLU A 135 -2.39 7.44 14.60
C GLU A 135 -1.98 8.88 14.24
N GLU A 136 -0.73 9.05 13.76
CA GLU A 136 -0.20 10.35 13.33
C GLU A 136 -1.00 10.92 12.17
N ARG A 137 -1.32 10.07 11.18
CA ARG A 137 -2.10 10.42 10.00
C ARG A 137 -3.55 10.73 10.35
N ALA A 138 -4.17 9.93 11.23
CA ALA A 138 -5.52 10.14 11.74
C ALA A 138 -5.65 11.46 12.51
N ALA A 139 -4.67 11.79 13.37
CA ALA A 139 -4.65 13.06 14.10
C ALA A 139 -4.61 14.26 13.14
N LYS A 140 -3.76 14.19 12.11
CA LYS A 140 -3.67 15.25 11.11
C LYS A 140 -4.93 15.35 10.25
N LEU A 141 -5.53 14.19 9.89
CA LEU A 141 -6.81 14.14 9.17
C LEU A 141 -7.91 14.86 9.97
N GLY A 142 -8.06 14.53 11.25
CA GLY A 142 -9.03 15.17 12.14
C GLY A 142 -8.82 16.67 12.26
N ALA A 143 -7.58 17.12 12.46
CA ALA A 143 -7.24 18.54 12.53
C ALA A 143 -7.57 19.28 11.22
N ASP A 144 -7.27 18.69 10.06
CA ASP A 144 -7.59 19.28 8.75
C ASP A 144 -9.10 19.38 8.51
N ILE A 145 -9.87 18.35 8.92
CA ILE A 145 -11.34 18.40 8.83
C ILE A 145 -11.90 19.49 9.76
N ALA A 146 -11.50 19.52 11.03
CA ALA A 146 -11.95 20.52 11.99
C ALA A 146 -11.72 21.95 11.45
N ALA A 147 -10.52 22.21 10.94
CA ALA A 147 -10.16 23.53 10.40
C ALA A 147 -10.97 23.93 9.16
N LYS A 148 -11.25 22.99 8.26
CA LYS A 148 -11.83 23.27 6.93
C LYS A 148 -13.34 23.06 6.87
N ALA A 149 -13.90 22.10 7.61
CA ALA A 149 -15.34 21.84 7.64
C ALA A 149 -16.10 22.85 8.49
N ARG A 150 -15.44 23.52 9.43
CA ARG A 150 -16.01 24.59 10.28
C ARG A 150 -17.30 24.14 10.98
N GLY A 151 -17.25 22.97 11.65
CA GLY A 151 -18.37 22.39 12.38
C GLY A 151 -19.47 21.75 11.53
N ARG A 152 -19.34 21.74 10.20
CA ARG A 152 -20.28 21.02 9.33
C ARG A 152 -20.03 19.52 9.38
N SER A 153 -21.10 18.73 9.31
CA SER A 153 -21.00 17.29 9.06
C SER A 153 -20.28 17.02 7.73
N VAL A 154 -19.57 15.91 7.64
CA VAL A 154 -18.78 15.55 6.43
C VAL A 154 -19.00 14.11 6.00
N ASN A 155 -18.83 13.87 4.71
CA ASN A 155 -18.65 12.54 4.12
C ASN A 155 -17.19 12.35 3.77
N ILE A 156 -16.55 11.25 4.21
CA ILE A 156 -15.16 10.97 3.91
C ILE A 156 -15.09 9.94 2.77
N ILE A 157 -14.32 10.23 1.73
CA ILE A 157 -13.92 9.27 0.71
C ILE A 157 -12.43 9.05 0.86
N ALA A 158 -12.04 7.84 1.22
CA ALA A 158 -10.67 7.48 1.55
C ALA A 158 -10.13 6.42 0.60
N HIS A 159 -8.90 6.60 0.14
CA HIS A 159 -8.20 5.63 -0.70
C HIS A 159 -7.08 4.95 0.08
N SER A 160 -6.96 3.61 -0.09
CA SER A 160 -5.85 2.83 0.46
C SER A 160 -5.74 3.00 1.99
N MET A 161 -4.55 3.19 2.55
CA MET A 161 -4.32 3.41 3.99
C MET A 161 -5.16 4.55 4.59
N GLY A 162 -5.60 5.52 3.78
CA GLY A 162 -6.45 6.63 4.25
C GLY A 162 -7.76 6.18 4.89
N GLY A 163 -8.28 5.01 4.51
CA GLY A 163 -9.45 4.40 5.15
C GLY A 163 -9.17 3.93 6.58
N LEU A 164 -7.97 3.43 6.87
CA LEU A 164 -7.55 3.05 8.22
C LEU A 164 -7.37 4.30 9.09
N ASP A 165 -6.76 5.36 8.55
CA ASP A 165 -6.61 6.65 9.23
C ASP A 165 -7.99 7.21 9.63
N ALA A 166 -8.96 7.18 8.70
CA ALA A 166 -10.32 7.67 8.96
C ALA A 166 -11.04 6.80 10.01
N ARG A 167 -10.92 5.47 9.94
CA ARG A 167 -11.48 4.57 10.96
C ARG A 167 -10.90 4.85 12.34
N TYR A 168 -9.58 5.01 12.44
CA TYR A 168 -8.93 5.34 13.71
C TYR A 168 -9.38 6.71 14.24
N MET A 169 -9.47 7.72 13.40
CA MET A 169 -9.97 9.04 13.77
C MET A 169 -11.39 8.97 14.33
N ILE A 170 -12.28 8.25 13.64
CA ILE A 170 -13.70 8.11 14.03
C ILE A 170 -13.84 7.34 15.34
N SER A 171 -13.08 6.25 15.51
CA SER A 171 -13.22 5.35 16.65
C SER A 171 -12.52 5.84 17.91
N HIS A 172 -11.28 6.34 17.78
CA HIS A 172 -10.41 6.68 18.90
C HIS A 172 -10.34 8.17 19.20
N LEU A 173 -10.02 8.98 18.18
CA LEU A 173 -9.72 10.39 18.41
C LEU A 173 -10.98 11.22 18.65
N LYS A 174 -12.05 10.94 17.93
CA LYS A 174 -13.38 11.58 18.08
C LYS A 174 -13.27 13.09 18.24
N PRO A 175 -12.63 13.84 17.31
CA PRO A 175 -12.45 15.26 17.47
C PRO A 175 -13.81 15.95 17.63
N ALA A 176 -13.95 16.83 18.65
CA ALA A 176 -15.24 17.43 19.01
C ALA A 176 -15.89 18.23 17.86
N ASP A 177 -15.05 18.84 17.00
CA ASP A 177 -15.50 19.67 15.88
C ASP A 177 -15.61 18.90 14.55
N VAL A 178 -15.60 17.55 14.59
CA VAL A 178 -15.67 16.70 13.42
C VAL A 178 -16.88 15.76 13.54
N ASP A 179 -17.90 15.98 12.73
CA ASP A 179 -19.07 15.12 12.63
C ASP A 179 -19.06 14.36 11.29
N VAL A 180 -18.71 13.07 11.34
CA VAL A 180 -18.64 12.20 10.16
C VAL A 180 -19.97 11.49 9.97
N LYS A 181 -20.61 11.65 8.81
CA LYS A 181 -21.84 10.96 8.44
C LYS A 181 -21.60 9.66 7.70
N SER A 182 -20.56 9.63 6.85
CA SER A 182 -20.18 8.42 6.13
C SER A 182 -18.69 8.32 5.91
N LEU A 183 -18.21 7.09 5.79
CA LEU A 183 -16.89 6.73 5.33
C LEU A 183 -17.03 5.77 4.14
N VAL A 184 -16.61 6.23 2.96
CA VAL A 184 -16.45 5.40 1.77
C VAL A 184 -14.99 5.08 1.60
N THR A 185 -14.63 3.81 1.62
CA THR A 185 -13.25 3.35 1.42
C THR A 185 -13.08 2.74 0.04
N VAL A 186 -11.99 3.08 -0.62
CA VAL A 186 -11.62 2.56 -1.95
C VAL A 186 -10.28 1.86 -1.83
N ALA A 187 -10.26 0.56 -2.07
CA ALA A 187 -9.08 -0.29 -1.96
C ALA A 187 -8.29 -0.09 -0.65
N THR A 188 -8.99 -0.02 0.47
CA THR A 188 -8.39 0.07 1.81
C THR A 188 -8.10 -1.32 2.35
N PRO A 189 -6.88 -1.60 2.86
CA PRO A 189 -6.53 -2.91 3.39
C PRO A 189 -7.10 -3.12 4.81
N HIS A 190 -8.41 -3.31 4.92
CA HIS A 190 -9.11 -3.50 6.20
C HIS A 190 -8.74 -4.78 6.95
N ARG A 191 -8.04 -5.70 6.29
CA ARG A 191 -7.50 -6.94 6.88
C ARG A 191 -6.00 -7.06 6.69
N GLY A 192 -5.33 -5.92 6.43
CA GLY A 192 -3.90 -5.88 6.14
C GLY A 192 -3.57 -6.35 4.72
N SER A 193 -2.31 -6.65 4.49
CA SER A 193 -1.79 -7.05 3.18
C SER A 193 -0.68 -8.07 3.32
N ALA A 194 -0.80 -9.20 2.64
CA ALA A 194 0.27 -10.20 2.55
C ALA A 194 1.55 -9.61 1.92
N PHE A 195 1.44 -8.57 1.12
CA PHE A 195 2.60 -7.87 0.62
C PHE A 195 3.33 -7.09 1.72
N ALA A 196 2.61 -6.49 2.67
CA ALA A 196 3.21 -5.87 3.84
C ALA A 196 3.91 -6.91 4.74
N ASP A 197 3.28 -8.06 4.97
CA ASP A 197 3.89 -9.18 5.70
C ASP A 197 5.20 -9.61 5.04
N PHE A 198 5.20 -9.76 3.72
CA PHE A 198 6.37 -10.15 2.94
C PHE A 198 7.52 -9.14 3.06
N LEU A 199 7.20 -7.83 3.06
CA LEU A 199 8.19 -6.77 3.23
C LEU A 199 8.82 -6.79 4.63
N ILE A 200 7.99 -6.93 5.67
CA ILE A 200 8.45 -6.89 7.06
C ILE A 200 9.24 -8.16 7.42
N ASN A 201 8.78 -9.34 6.98
CA ASN A 201 9.43 -10.61 7.31
C ASN A 201 10.73 -10.88 6.52
N GLY A 202 11.16 -9.96 5.66
CA GLY A 202 12.43 -10.08 4.92
C GLY A 202 12.51 -11.27 3.97
N GLN A 203 11.37 -11.88 3.60
CA GLN A 203 11.31 -13.08 2.75
C GLN A 203 11.48 -12.76 1.25
N GLY A 204 11.78 -11.50 0.91
CA GLY A 204 11.93 -11.03 -0.45
C GLY A 204 13.27 -11.40 -1.10
N PRO A 205 13.32 -11.52 -2.43
CA PRO A 205 14.59 -11.55 -3.13
C PRO A 205 15.38 -10.28 -2.79
N ILE A 206 16.72 -10.40 -2.73
CA ILE A 206 17.68 -9.34 -2.33
C ILE A 206 17.35 -7.93 -2.91
N LYS A 207 16.67 -7.87 -4.05
CA LYS A 207 16.21 -6.62 -4.69
C LYS A 207 15.09 -5.88 -3.93
N LEU A 208 14.24 -6.59 -3.16
CA LEU A 208 13.20 -5.94 -2.33
C LEU A 208 13.77 -5.39 -1.02
N ALA A 209 14.77 -6.02 -0.43
CA ALA A 209 15.53 -5.45 0.69
C ALA A 209 16.18 -4.12 0.29
N ASN A 210 16.62 -4.00 -0.98
CA ASN A 210 17.13 -2.74 -1.52
C ASN A 210 16.01 -1.69 -1.71
N LEU A 211 14.80 -2.10 -2.06
CA LEU A 211 13.64 -1.20 -2.14
C LEU A 211 13.25 -0.68 -0.75
N TYR A 212 13.28 -1.54 0.26
CA TYR A 212 13.06 -1.17 1.65
C TYR A 212 14.10 -0.15 2.13
N GLY A 213 15.38 -0.41 1.88
CA GLY A 213 16.46 0.53 2.15
C GLY A 213 16.38 1.84 1.33
N LEU A 214 15.78 1.81 0.15
CA LEU A 214 15.50 3.01 -0.65
C LEU A 214 14.34 3.82 -0.06
N ILE A 215 13.28 3.16 0.41
CA ILE A 215 12.14 3.77 1.10
C ILE A 215 12.61 4.46 2.39
N GLU A 216 13.45 3.79 3.19
CA GLU A 216 14.06 4.39 4.38
C GLU A 216 14.97 5.59 4.05
N ARG A 217 15.82 5.48 3.04
CA ARG A 217 16.69 6.58 2.58
C ARG A 217 15.90 7.77 2.02
N ALA A 218 14.73 7.52 1.48
CA ALA A 218 13.80 8.57 1.06
C ALA A 218 13.06 9.24 2.24
N GLY A 219 13.39 8.87 3.49
CA GLY A 219 12.72 9.38 4.69
C GLY A 219 11.30 8.87 4.86
N LEU A 220 10.92 7.84 4.12
CA LEU A 220 9.61 7.21 4.19
C LEU A 220 9.67 6.14 5.29
N GLY A 221 9.19 6.47 6.48
CA GLY A 221 9.28 5.64 7.67
C GLY A 221 8.66 4.25 7.51
N THR A 222 9.31 3.26 8.10
CA THR A 222 8.89 1.85 8.07
C THR A 222 7.67 1.54 8.93
N LYS A 223 7.31 2.44 9.85
CA LYS A 223 6.17 2.28 10.78
C LYS A 223 4.85 2.01 10.06
N ALA A 224 4.57 2.76 9.00
CA ALA A 224 3.34 2.61 8.23
C ALA A 224 3.20 1.21 7.61
N PHE A 225 4.29 0.63 7.09
CA PHE A 225 4.26 -0.72 6.51
C PHE A 225 4.05 -1.80 7.59
N GLY A 226 4.65 -1.64 8.78
CA GLY A 226 4.40 -2.54 9.90
C GLY A 226 2.93 -2.57 10.31
N GLN A 227 2.27 -1.42 10.25
CA GLN A 227 0.84 -1.30 10.57
C GLN A 227 -0.09 -1.79 9.44
N LEU A 228 0.43 -2.15 8.28
CA LEU A 228 -0.33 -2.75 7.18
C LEU A 228 -0.22 -4.27 7.14
N THR A 229 0.52 -4.91 8.05
CA THR A 229 0.59 -6.36 8.15
C THR A 229 -0.78 -6.93 8.58
N ARG A 230 -1.08 -8.14 8.13
CA ARG A 230 -2.33 -8.83 8.51
C ARG A 230 -2.39 -9.08 10.02
N GLU A 231 -1.26 -9.48 10.60
CA GLU A 231 -1.14 -9.69 12.04
C GLU A 231 -1.52 -8.43 12.84
N TYR A 232 -0.97 -7.26 12.46
CA TYR A 232 -1.29 -6.01 13.14
C TYR A 232 -2.75 -5.60 12.93
N ILE A 233 -3.24 -5.64 11.69
CA ILE A 233 -4.61 -5.19 11.39
C ILE A 233 -5.66 -6.10 12.04
N GLU A 234 -5.53 -7.41 11.93
CA GLU A 234 -6.52 -8.34 12.47
C GLU A 234 -6.35 -8.57 13.97
N GLY A 235 -5.11 -8.60 14.49
CA GLY A 235 -4.83 -8.85 15.90
C GLY A 235 -4.91 -7.62 16.80
N GLU A 236 -4.54 -6.44 16.28
CA GLU A 236 -4.43 -5.23 17.09
C GLU A 236 -5.40 -4.13 16.67
N PHE A 237 -5.40 -3.75 15.39
CA PHE A 237 -6.16 -2.60 14.91
C PHE A 237 -7.67 -2.85 14.93
N ASN A 238 -8.17 -3.88 14.27
CA ASN A 238 -9.61 -4.14 14.12
C ASN A 238 -10.30 -4.40 15.47
N PRO A 239 -9.77 -5.23 16.40
CA PRO A 239 -10.41 -5.45 17.70
C PRO A 239 -10.51 -4.18 18.54
N LYS A 240 -9.57 -3.26 18.38
CA LYS A 240 -9.55 -2.01 19.16
C LYS A 240 -10.22 -0.83 18.44
N THR A 241 -10.57 -0.96 17.16
CA THR A 241 -11.12 0.12 16.33
C THR A 241 -12.52 -0.24 15.83
N PRO A 242 -13.52 -0.31 16.73
CA PRO A 242 -14.89 -0.61 16.36
C PRO A 242 -15.49 0.50 15.51
N ASP A 243 -16.42 0.13 14.65
CA ASP A 243 -17.22 1.08 13.88
C ASP A 243 -18.16 1.88 14.78
N SER A 244 -18.50 3.09 14.38
CA SER A 244 -19.47 3.94 15.08
C SER A 244 -20.84 3.79 14.47
N ASP A 245 -21.88 3.55 15.30
CA ASP A 245 -23.27 3.46 14.85
C ASP A 245 -23.80 4.77 14.22
N LYS A 246 -23.09 5.89 14.41
CA LYS A 246 -23.46 7.19 13.85
C LYS A 246 -22.94 7.40 12.43
N VAL A 247 -22.06 6.50 11.95
CA VAL A 247 -21.37 6.62 10.67
C VAL A 247 -21.78 5.46 9.76
N ARG A 248 -22.10 5.76 8.52
CA ARG A 248 -22.37 4.73 7.51
C ARG A 248 -21.07 4.37 6.80
N TYR A 249 -20.79 3.09 6.72
CA TYR A 249 -19.55 2.56 6.13
C TYR A 249 -19.84 1.89 4.80
N PHE A 250 -19.14 2.33 3.76
CA PHE A 250 -19.20 1.77 2.41
C PHE A 250 -17.79 1.43 1.93
N SER A 251 -17.67 0.41 1.10
CA SER A 251 -16.37 0.06 0.54
C SER A 251 -16.45 -0.40 -0.91
N TYR A 252 -15.36 -0.18 -1.63
CA TYR A 252 -15.11 -0.66 -2.99
C TYR A 252 -13.74 -1.35 -3.02
N GLY A 253 -13.67 -2.49 -3.71
CA GLY A 253 -12.42 -3.15 -4.06
C GLY A 253 -12.07 -2.94 -5.53
N ALA A 254 -10.89 -3.37 -5.90
CA ALA A 254 -10.47 -3.43 -7.30
C ALA A 254 -9.60 -4.66 -7.55
N CYS A 255 -9.64 -5.17 -8.77
CA CYS A 255 -8.72 -6.20 -9.21
C CYS A 255 -8.24 -5.93 -10.63
N THR A 256 -7.04 -6.35 -10.92
CA THR A 256 -6.44 -6.22 -12.26
C THR A 256 -5.79 -7.53 -12.66
N SER A 257 -5.65 -7.74 -13.96
CA SER A 257 -4.82 -8.82 -14.49
C SER A 257 -3.34 -8.62 -14.14
N THR A 258 -2.55 -9.70 -14.18
CA THR A 258 -1.11 -9.66 -13.87
C THR A 258 -0.42 -8.50 -14.60
N PRO A 259 0.22 -7.58 -13.86
CA PRO A 259 0.89 -6.43 -14.47
C PRO A 259 2.04 -6.84 -15.40
N PRO A 260 2.38 -6.01 -16.41
CA PRO A 260 3.51 -6.26 -17.31
C PRO A 260 4.83 -6.55 -16.57
N LEU A 261 5.76 -7.25 -17.24
CA LEU A 261 7.03 -7.69 -16.65
C LEU A 261 7.86 -6.58 -16.01
N LEU A 262 7.82 -5.38 -16.54
CA LEU A 262 8.57 -4.21 -16.03
C LEU A 262 7.74 -3.35 -15.05
N SER A 263 6.52 -3.75 -14.71
CA SER A 263 5.72 -3.01 -13.72
C SER A 263 6.30 -3.16 -12.32
N PRO A 264 6.44 -2.08 -11.55
CA PRO A 264 6.87 -2.15 -10.15
C PRO A 264 5.88 -2.93 -9.27
N PHE A 265 4.62 -3.03 -9.70
CA PHE A 265 3.57 -3.75 -8.97
C PHE A 265 3.45 -5.23 -9.34
N ARG A 266 4.28 -5.75 -10.27
CA ARG A 266 4.19 -7.15 -10.67
C ARG A 266 4.48 -8.12 -9.54
N GLN A 267 5.48 -7.80 -8.72
CA GLN A 267 5.87 -8.64 -7.59
C GLN A 267 4.81 -8.63 -6.47
N SER A 268 4.35 -7.44 -6.08
CA SER A 268 3.30 -7.32 -5.06
C SER A 268 2.00 -7.99 -5.51
N HIS A 269 1.59 -7.78 -6.76
CA HIS A 269 0.42 -8.43 -7.34
C HIS A 269 0.51 -9.95 -7.25
N ARG A 270 1.67 -10.53 -7.62
CA ARG A 270 1.87 -11.98 -7.58
C ARG A 270 1.80 -12.54 -6.15
N ILE A 271 2.43 -11.87 -5.18
CA ILE A 271 2.37 -12.28 -3.78
C ILE A 271 0.93 -12.26 -3.27
N LEU A 272 0.19 -11.18 -3.56
CA LEU A 272 -1.21 -11.08 -3.17
C LEU A 272 -2.08 -12.13 -3.85
N GLU A 273 -1.85 -12.40 -5.15
CA GLU A 273 -2.60 -13.40 -5.89
C GLU A 273 -2.39 -14.82 -5.34
N GLU A 274 -1.15 -15.15 -4.94
CA GLU A 274 -0.82 -16.44 -4.34
C GLU A 274 -1.43 -16.62 -2.95
N VAL A 275 -1.56 -15.55 -2.14
CA VAL A 275 -1.97 -15.62 -0.73
C VAL A 275 -3.42 -15.21 -0.52
N GLU A 276 -3.86 -14.13 -1.16
CA GLU A 276 -5.16 -13.49 -0.92
C GLU A 276 -6.08 -13.48 -2.16
N GLY A 277 -5.60 -13.92 -3.32
CA GLY A 277 -6.39 -13.99 -4.56
C GLY A 277 -6.47 -12.67 -5.30
N ALA A 278 -7.66 -12.36 -5.86
CA ALA A 278 -7.88 -11.19 -6.69
C ALA A 278 -7.45 -9.88 -6.00
N ASN A 279 -6.67 -9.05 -6.72
CA ASN A 279 -6.08 -7.84 -6.14
C ASN A 279 -5.80 -6.76 -7.21
N ASP A 280 -5.60 -5.53 -6.76
CA ASP A 280 -5.31 -4.36 -7.60
C ASP A 280 -3.80 -4.09 -7.78
N GLY A 281 -2.95 -4.97 -7.25
CA GLY A 281 -1.50 -4.86 -7.22
C GLY A 281 -0.92 -4.47 -5.85
N LEU A 282 -1.70 -3.94 -4.92
CA LEU A 282 -1.28 -3.57 -3.56
C LEU A 282 -2.25 -4.03 -2.47
N VAL A 283 -3.54 -4.17 -2.79
CA VAL A 283 -4.60 -4.59 -1.86
C VAL A 283 -5.47 -5.65 -2.52
N SER A 284 -5.78 -6.70 -1.80
CA SER A 284 -6.70 -7.74 -2.27
C SER A 284 -8.16 -7.30 -2.14
N VAL A 285 -9.01 -7.86 -2.99
CA VAL A 285 -10.47 -7.67 -2.90
C VAL A 285 -10.96 -8.10 -1.53
N ALA A 286 -10.53 -9.26 -1.03
CA ALA A 286 -10.91 -9.77 0.29
C ALA A 286 -10.55 -8.78 1.41
N SER A 287 -9.37 -8.17 1.37
CA SER A 287 -8.94 -7.19 2.37
C SER A 287 -9.68 -5.85 2.25
N SER A 288 -10.17 -5.49 1.06
CA SER A 288 -10.84 -4.21 0.81
C SER A 288 -12.32 -4.17 1.24
N GLN A 289 -12.92 -5.32 1.54
CA GLN A 289 -14.33 -5.42 1.92
C GLN A 289 -14.57 -4.95 3.36
N TRP A 290 -15.46 -3.96 3.54
CA TRP A 290 -15.85 -3.44 4.83
C TRP A 290 -17.23 -2.77 4.78
N GLY A 291 -18.03 -2.89 5.86
CA GLY A 291 -19.37 -2.33 5.92
C GLY A 291 -20.26 -2.79 4.76
N ASP A 292 -20.95 -1.86 4.11
CA ASP A 292 -21.73 -2.11 2.89
C ASP A 292 -20.79 -2.13 1.67
N TYR A 293 -20.40 -3.34 1.24
CA TYR A 293 -19.52 -3.54 0.10
C TYR A 293 -20.27 -3.32 -1.21
N LYS A 294 -19.93 -2.26 -1.91
CA LYS A 294 -20.61 -1.84 -3.14
C LYS A 294 -20.15 -2.61 -4.39
N GLY A 295 -18.96 -3.21 -4.36
CA GLY A 295 -18.46 -4.09 -5.41
C GLY A 295 -16.99 -3.95 -5.76
N THR A 296 -16.56 -4.79 -6.69
CA THR A 296 -15.19 -4.89 -7.17
C THR A 296 -15.06 -4.31 -8.58
N LEU A 297 -14.21 -3.32 -8.73
CA LEU A 297 -13.83 -2.74 -10.02
C LEU A 297 -12.89 -3.70 -10.76
N VAL A 298 -13.31 -4.19 -11.91
CA VAL A 298 -12.55 -5.17 -12.69
C VAL A 298 -11.62 -4.46 -13.68
N ASP A 299 -10.43 -5.02 -13.90
CA ASP A 299 -9.34 -4.46 -14.72
C ASP A 299 -8.85 -3.07 -14.29
N VAL A 300 -8.94 -2.79 -12.99
CA VAL A 300 -8.54 -1.53 -12.37
C VAL A 300 -7.40 -1.78 -11.39
N SER A 301 -6.25 -1.13 -11.62
CA SER A 301 -5.10 -1.18 -10.71
C SER A 301 -5.20 -0.11 -9.62
N HIS A 302 -4.43 -0.29 -8.53
CA HIS A 302 -4.40 0.63 -7.39
C HIS A 302 -4.14 2.10 -7.78
N LEU A 303 -3.30 2.35 -8.78
CA LEU A 303 -3.02 3.70 -9.28
C LEU A 303 -4.07 4.22 -10.28
N ASP A 304 -4.81 3.33 -10.94
CA ASP A 304 -5.93 3.75 -11.80
C ASP A 304 -7.03 4.40 -10.95
N LEU A 305 -7.21 3.95 -9.70
CA LEU A 305 -8.20 4.48 -8.76
C LEU A 305 -8.01 5.97 -8.44
N ILE A 306 -6.79 6.48 -8.53
CA ILE A 306 -6.45 7.88 -8.30
C ILE A 306 -6.10 8.65 -9.60
N ASN A 307 -6.45 8.08 -10.73
CA ASN A 307 -6.26 8.66 -12.07
C ASN A 307 -4.80 8.86 -12.52
N TRP A 308 -3.84 8.19 -11.85
CA TRP A 308 -2.41 8.40 -12.14
C TRP A 308 -1.91 7.66 -13.38
N SER A 309 -2.37 6.46 -13.64
CA SER A 309 -1.93 5.66 -14.79
C SER A 309 -2.80 5.85 -16.05
N ASN A 310 -4.00 6.39 -15.88
CA ASN A 310 -5.01 6.43 -16.94
C ASN A 310 -4.57 7.19 -18.20
N ARG A 311 -3.89 8.34 -18.10
CA ARG A 311 -3.56 9.13 -19.31
C ARG A 311 -2.54 8.45 -20.21
N VAL A 312 -1.42 8.00 -19.67
CA VAL A 312 -0.34 7.37 -20.45
C VAL A 312 -0.76 5.98 -20.91
N ARG A 313 -1.31 5.16 -20.02
CA ARG A 313 -1.73 3.78 -20.32
C ARG A 313 -2.81 3.73 -21.42
N TRP A 314 -3.82 4.60 -21.32
CA TRP A 314 -4.91 4.61 -22.28
C TRP A 314 -4.51 5.24 -23.62
N THR A 315 -3.64 6.25 -23.63
CA THR A 315 -3.08 6.77 -24.88
C THR A 315 -2.29 5.70 -25.62
N VAL A 316 -1.44 4.96 -24.90
CA VAL A 316 -0.66 3.85 -25.47
C VAL A 316 -1.56 2.72 -25.96
N ARG A 317 -2.55 2.29 -25.16
CA ARG A 317 -3.49 1.22 -25.53
C ARG A 317 -4.37 1.62 -26.72
N LYS A 318 -4.88 2.83 -26.75
CA LYS A 318 -5.66 3.36 -27.85
C LYS A 318 -4.86 3.38 -29.16
N VAL A 319 -3.61 3.87 -29.10
CA VAL A 319 -2.74 3.99 -30.28
C VAL A 319 -2.25 2.64 -30.76
N LEU A 320 -1.85 1.73 -29.85
CA LEU A 320 -1.23 0.45 -30.22
C LEU A 320 -2.22 -0.70 -30.38
N MET A 321 -3.35 -0.68 -29.68
CA MET A 321 -4.27 -1.83 -29.62
C MET A 321 -5.73 -1.49 -29.99
N GLY A 322 -6.05 -0.21 -30.27
CA GLY A 322 -7.43 0.21 -30.57
C GLY A 322 -8.42 0.04 -29.39
N GLN A 323 -7.92 -0.23 -28.17
CA GLN A 323 -8.77 -0.52 -27.02
C GLN A 323 -9.46 0.75 -26.50
N THR A 324 -10.76 0.64 -26.23
CA THR A 324 -11.55 1.69 -25.56
C THR A 324 -11.25 1.73 -24.07
N ARG A 325 -11.45 2.89 -23.46
CA ARG A 325 -11.27 3.07 -22.02
C ARG A 325 -12.39 2.35 -21.25
N THR A 326 -12.04 1.43 -20.37
CA THR A 326 -12.97 0.64 -19.55
C THR A 326 -13.25 1.28 -18.19
N PHE A 327 -12.34 2.13 -17.67
CA PHE A 327 -12.48 2.77 -16.38
C PHE A 327 -12.05 4.24 -16.41
N ASN A 328 -12.85 5.11 -15.79
CA ASN A 328 -12.58 6.52 -15.59
C ASN A 328 -12.73 6.87 -14.11
N ALA A 329 -11.63 7.09 -13.41
CA ALA A 329 -11.66 7.44 -11.99
C ALA A 329 -12.55 8.66 -11.69
N VAL A 330 -12.58 9.66 -12.56
CA VAL A 330 -13.47 10.84 -12.38
C VAL A 330 -14.94 10.42 -12.36
N ALA A 331 -15.37 9.58 -13.32
CA ALA A 331 -16.74 9.08 -13.37
C ALA A 331 -17.07 8.26 -12.11
N PHE A 332 -16.14 7.42 -11.67
CA PHE A 332 -16.30 6.62 -10.46
C PHE A 332 -16.48 7.46 -9.19
N TYR A 333 -15.66 8.49 -8.97
CA TYR A 333 -15.83 9.35 -7.79
C TYR A 333 -17.05 10.27 -7.85
N LEU A 334 -17.48 10.64 -9.04
CA LEU A 334 -18.77 11.33 -9.24
C LEU A 334 -19.94 10.40 -8.90
N ASP A 335 -19.85 9.12 -9.25
CA ASP A 335 -20.84 8.11 -8.89
C ASP A 335 -20.90 7.84 -7.38
N ILE A 336 -19.76 7.86 -6.68
CA ILE A 336 -19.75 7.82 -5.20
C ILE A 336 -20.49 9.03 -4.63
N ALA A 337 -20.27 10.24 -5.16
CA ALA A 337 -20.98 11.42 -4.69
C ALA A 337 -22.50 11.30 -4.94
N ASP A 338 -22.91 10.83 -6.09
CA ASP A 338 -24.30 10.55 -6.46
C ASP A 338 -24.95 9.49 -5.55
N MET A 339 -24.21 8.42 -5.24
CA MET A 339 -24.63 7.41 -4.27
C MET A 339 -24.84 8.00 -2.88
N LEU A 340 -23.91 8.84 -2.39
CA LEU A 340 -24.05 9.53 -1.10
C LEU A 340 -25.26 10.44 -1.07
N ALA A 341 -25.53 11.19 -2.16
CA ALA A 341 -26.72 12.04 -2.28
C ALA A 341 -28.03 11.23 -2.18
N LYS A 342 -28.08 10.11 -2.90
CA LYS A 342 -29.26 9.20 -2.87
C LYS A 342 -29.47 8.55 -1.51
N GLU A 343 -28.40 8.34 -0.75
CA GLU A 343 -28.46 7.87 0.64
C GLU A 343 -28.84 8.98 1.64
N GLY A 344 -29.01 10.22 1.16
CA GLY A 344 -29.39 11.38 1.98
C GLY A 344 -28.24 11.98 2.81
N LEU A 345 -27.00 11.67 2.44
CA LEU A 345 -25.75 12.02 3.14
C LEU A 345 -25.11 13.30 2.63
#